data_8184efc6858691d48535e769bce43715
#
_entry.id   8184efc6858691d48535e769bce43715
#
_cell.length_a   1.000
_cell.length_b   1.000
_cell.length_c   1.000
_cell.angle_alpha   90.00
_cell.angle_beta   90.00
_cell.angle_gamma   90.00
#
_symmetry.space_group_name_H-M   'P 1'
#
loop_
_entity.id
_entity.type
_entity.pdbx_description
1 polymer ?
#
loop_
_entity_poly.entity_id
_entity_poly.type
_entity_poly.pdbx_seq_one_letter_code
_entity_poly.pdbx_strand_id
1 'polypeptide(L)'
;MSMIENDKFKVNLVESKTKGNHGSFLECCNECKNAKDLIFFIEDDYLFKDDAIEEILITYSRISTLLEDDIFLCPTDYPFYYDSIYNTSLFIGKKYRWRLVKETLLTLLFSKKLFIKHHQNICLVGKQNNDPFEKPLHEIFDNEKCLSPVSSVAYHLSRTVPGIEHDWIDLWNKYYKKINGGP
;
A
#
# COMPACT_ATOMS: atom_id res chain seq x y z
N MET A 1 9.84 -16.70 16.57
CA MET A 1 8.63 -17.01 15.80
C MET A 1 7.34 -16.82 16.62
N SER A 2 7.32 -15.99 17.63
CA SER A 2 6.20 -15.84 18.59
C SER A 2 5.58 -14.44 18.66
N MET A 3 5.82 -13.56 17.67
CA MET A 3 5.33 -12.17 17.70
C MET A 3 3.98 -11.93 17.00
N ILE A 4 3.37 -12.96 16.42
CA ILE A 4 2.17 -12.79 15.58
C ILE A 4 0.89 -13.33 16.25
N GLU A 5 0.98 -13.99 17.38
CA GLU A 5 -0.20 -14.43 18.11
C GLU A 5 -0.78 -13.29 18.96
N ASN A 6 -1.62 -12.49 18.32
CA ASN A 6 -2.53 -11.58 19.00
C ASN A 6 -3.94 -12.13 18.81
N ASP A 7 -4.62 -12.53 19.88
CA ASP A 7 -5.98 -13.13 19.87
C ASP A 7 -7.05 -12.31 19.12
N LYS A 8 -6.73 -11.08 18.72
CA LYS A 8 -7.62 -10.19 17.98
C LYS A 8 -7.60 -10.38 16.47
N PHE A 9 -6.57 -11.06 15.93
CA PHE A 9 -6.40 -11.20 14.49
C PHE A 9 -6.19 -12.67 14.12
N LYS A 10 -6.94 -13.12 13.11
CA LYS A 10 -6.69 -14.43 12.52
C LYS A 10 -5.52 -14.30 11.56
N VAL A 11 -4.41 -14.98 11.87
CA VAL A 11 -3.23 -15.07 11.02
C VAL A 11 -3.23 -16.41 10.29
N ASN A 12 -3.12 -16.37 8.96
CA ASN A 12 -2.88 -17.54 8.13
C ASN A 12 -1.49 -17.43 7.51
N LEU A 13 -0.63 -18.40 7.75
CA LEU A 13 0.65 -18.50 7.05
C LEU A 13 0.45 -19.30 5.76
N VAL A 14 0.80 -18.68 4.63
CA VAL A 14 0.73 -19.31 3.31
C VAL A 14 2.13 -19.31 2.70
N GLU A 15 2.63 -20.50 2.38
CA GLU A 15 3.91 -20.63 1.67
C GLU A 15 3.67 -20.56 0.16
N SER A 16 4.40 -19.70 -0.53
CA SER A 16 4.35 -19.61 -1.98
C SER A 16 4.92 -20.88 -2.62
N LYS A 17 4.16 -21.47 -3.52
CA LYS A 17 4.60 -22.63 -4.33
C LYS A 17 5.58 -22.25 -5.42
N THR A 18 5.57 -20.99 -5.84
CA THR A 18 6.41 -20.46 -6.91
C THR A 18 7.42 -19.48 -6.32
N LYS A 19 8.68 -19.61 -6.69
CA LYS A 19 9.73 -18.70 -6.22
C LYS A 19 9.66 -17.34 -6.92
N GLY A 20 10.07 -16.29 -6.19
CA GLY A 20 10.20 -14.91 -6.67
C GLY A 20 8.95 -14.05 -6.45
N ASN A 21 9.11 -12.75 -6.66
CA ASN A 21 8.10 -11.73 -6.32
C ASN A 21 6.73 -12.00 -6.97
N HIS A 22 6.72 -12.33 -8.26
CA HIS A 22 5.47 -12.65 -8.95
C HIS A 22 4.76 -13.87 -8.36
N GLY A 23 5.51 -14.91 -7.97
CA GLY A 23 4.93 -16.12 -7.37
C GLY A 23 4.25 -15.84 -6.03
N SER A 24 4.93 -15.14 -5.13
CA SER A 24 4.35 -14.75 -3.83
C SER A 24 3.16 -13.80 -3.99
N PHE A 25 3.24 -12.87 -4.95
CA PHE A 25 2.14 -11.96 -5.22
C PHE A 25 0.89 -12.67 -5.76
N LEU A 26 1.05 -13.68 -6.62
CA LEU A 26 -0.08 -14.51 -7.09
C LEU A 26 -0.76 -15.28 -5.96
N GLU A 27 -0.01 -15.76 -4.97
CA GLU A 27 -0.63 -16.39 -3.78
C GLU A 27 -1.41 -15.35 -2.97
N CYS A 28 -0.89 -14.12 -2.80
CA CYS A 28 -1.66 -13.03 -2.20
C CYS A 28 -2.96 -12.76 -2.97
N CYS A 29 -2.91 -12.72 -4.31
CA CYS A 29 -4.11 -12.56 -5.14
C CYS A 29 -5.11 -13.72 -4.97
N ASN A 30 -4.65 -14.95 -4.76
CA ASN A 30 -5.51 -16.08 -4.47
C ASN A 30 -6.23 -15.93 -3.12
N GLU A 31 -5.52 -15.46 -2.09
CA GLU A 31 -6.09 -15.19 -0.78
C GLU A 31 -7.12 -14.04 -0.79
N CYS A 32 -6.98 -13.07 -1.70
CA CYS A 32 -7.95 -11.97 -1.86
C CYS A 32 -9.37 -12.43 -2.17
N LYS A 33 -9.55 -13.64 -2.70
CA LYS A 33 -10.87 -14.24 -2.91
C LYS A 33 -11.65 -14.39 -1.61
N ASN A 34 -10.95 -14.56 -0.49
CA ASN A 34 -11.49 -14.73 0.85
C ASN A 34 -11.78 -13.38 1.56
N ALA A 35 -11.32 -12.26 1.00
CA ALA A 35 -11.59 -10.94 1.56
C ALA A 35 -13.10 -10.64 1.56
N LYS A 36 -13.57 -9.87 2.57
CA LYS A 36 -14.97 -9.43 2.63
C LYS A 36 -15.16 -8.13 1.84
N ASP A 37 -14.56 -7.05 2.30
CA ASP A 37 -14.80 -5.69 1.79
C ASP A 37 -13.53 -5.01 1.28
N LEU A 38 -12.47 -5.02 2.08
CA LEU A 38 -11.21 -4.35 1.77
C LEU A 38 -10.06 -5.34 1.70
N ILE A 39 -9.10 -5.01 0.87
CA ILE A 39 -7.84 -5.72 0.68
C ILE A 39 -6.72 -4.72 0.91
N PHE A 40 -5.74 -5.08 1.73
CA PHE A 40 -4.55 -4.28 1.92
C PHE A 40 -3.33 -5.15 1.64
N PHE A 41 -2.72 -4.95 0.48
CA PHE A 41 -1.39 -5.50 0.20
C PHE A 41 -0.35 -4.73 0.98
N ILE A 42 0.53 -5.44 1.67
CA ILE A 42 1.64 -4.86 2.44
C ILE A 42 2.88 -5.68 2.12
N GLU A 43 3.91 -5.01 1.63
CA GLU A 43 5.24 -5.57 1.45
C GLU A 43 5.99 -5.56 2.79
N ASP A 44 6.93 -6.47 2.98
CA ASP A 44 7.65 -6.68 4.24
C ASP A 44 8.73 -5.63 4.54
N ASP A 45 9.02 -4.77 3.57
CA ASP A 45 9.97 -3.66 3.65
C ASP A 45 9.29 -2.29 3.89
N TYR A 46 8.08 -2.28 4.45
CA TYR A 46 7.38 -1.06 4.84
C TYR A 46 7.32 -0.87 6.36
N LEU A 47 7.57 0.35 6.80
CA LEU A 47 7.45 0.78 8.18
C LEU A 47 6.29 1.78 8.33
N PHE A 48 5.29 1.41 9.10
CA PHE A 48 4.07 2.21 9.31
C PHE A 48 4.20 3.14 10.52
N LYS A 49 3.69 4.37 10.41
CA LYS A 49 3.47 5.25 11.57
C LYS A 49 2.40 4.65 12.50
N ASP A 50 2.42 5.04 13.78
CA ASP A 50 1.49 4.50 14.80
C ASP A 50 0.01 4.67 14.43
N ASP A 51 -0.35 5.76 13.73
CA ASP A 51 -1.71 6.11 13.33
C ASP A 51 -2.02 5.76 11.86
N ALA A 52 -1.09 5.12 11.15
CA ALA A 52 -1.20 4.90 9.70
C ALA A 52 -2.44 4.11 9.30
N ILE A 53 -2.71 2.98 9.97
CA ILE A 53 -3.86 2.11 9.62
C ILE A 53 -5.18 2.86 9.84
N GLU A 54 -5.29 3.58 10.94
CA GLU A 54 -6.48 4.37 11.22
C GLU A 54 -6.67 5.51 10.21
N GLU A 55 -5.59 6.22 9.87
CA GLU A 55 -5.60 7.25 8.82
C GLU A 55 -6.07 6.69 7.48
N ILE A 56 -5.50 5.57 7.04
CA ILE A 56 -5.82 4.94 5.76
C ILE A 56 -7.30 4.52 5.71
N LEU A 57 -7.81 3.84 6.74
CA LEU A 57 -9.18 3.33 6.76
C LEU A 57 -10.21 4.46 6.81
N ILE A 58 -9.98 5.49 7.63
CA ILE A 58 -10.88 6.65 7.70
C ILE A 58 -10.83 7.45 6.40
N THR A 59 -9.63 7.63 5.83
CA THR A 59 -9.47 8.31 4.54
C THR A 59 -10.18 7.56 3.42
N TYR A 60 -10.03 6.23 3.36
CA TYR A 60 -10.75 5.42 2.39
C TYR A 60 -12.26 5.64 2.48
N SER A 61 -12.84 5.46 3.67
CA SER A 61 -14.27 5.63 3.88
C SER A 61 -14.75 7.04 3.52
N ARG A 62 -14.01 8.06 3.92
CA ARG A 62 -14.36 9.45 3.67
C ARG A 62 -14.33 9.83 2.19
N ILE A 63 -13.23 9.47 1.52
CA ILE A 63 -13.03 9.90 0.13
C ILE A 63 -13.87 9.05 -0.83
N SER A 64 -14.01 7.74 -0.60
CA SER A 64 -14.90 6.90 -1.41
C SER A 64 -16.36 7.36 -1.31
N THR A 65 -16.81 7.77 -0.12
CA THR A 65 -18.15 8.35 0.06
C THR A 65 -18.28 9.68 -0.67
N LEU A 66 -17.27 10.56 -0.57
CA LEU A 66 -17.29 11.87 -1.23
C LEU A 66 -17.32 11.74 -2.76
N LEU A 67 -16.64 10.76 -3.30
CA LEU A 67 -16.53 10.53 -4.74
C LEU A 67 -17.63 9.60 -5.28
N GLU A 68 -18.42 9.00 -4.38
CA GLU A 68 -19.42 7.95 -4.69
C GLU A 68 -18.79 6.80 -5.51
N ASP A 69 -17.52 6.47 -5.23
CA ASP A 69 -16.72 5.53 -6.00
C ASP A 69 -15.67 4.84 -5.14
N ASP A 70 -15.30 3.63 -5.54
CA ASP A 70 -14.18 2.91 -4.94
C ASP A 70 -12.84 3.54 -5.36
N ILE A 71 -11.85 3.49 -4.48
CA ILE A 71 -10.53 4.09 -4.70
C ILE A 71 -9.41 3.14 -4.31
N PHE A 72 -8.21 3.42 -4.81
CA PHE A 72 -6.97 2.86 -4.32
C PHE A 72 -6.26 3.87 -3.41
N LEU A 73 -5.64 3.39 -2.32
CA LEU A 73 -4.81 4.22 -1.43
C LEU A 73 -3.41 3.61 -1.29
N CYS A 74 -2.40 4.37 -1.71
CA CYS A 74 -1.00 4.11 -1.43
C CYS A 74 -0.60 4.87 -0.16
N PRO A 75 0.09 4.26 0.83
CA PRO A 75 0.41 4.94 2.08
C PRO A 75 1.67 5.80 2.05
N THR A 76 2.41 5.82 0.94
CA THR A 76 3.72 6.44 0.84
C THR A 76 3.72 7.58 -0.17
N ASP A 77 4.37 8.67 0.21
CA ASP A 77 4.69 9.80 -0.65
C ASP A 77 6.05 9.55 -1.32
N TYR A 78 6.05 9.38 -2.62
CA TYR A 78 7.27 9.06 -3.37
C TYR A 78 7.87 10.27 -4.08
N PRO A 79 9.22 10.33 -4.22
CA PRO A 79 9.90 11.41 -4.92
C PRO A 79 9.43 11.60 -6.36
N PHE A 80 9.15 10.52 -7.09
CA PHE A 80 8.72 10.58 -8.48
C PHE A 80 7.38 11.29 -8.70
N TYR A 81 6.58 11.49 -7.65
CA TYR A 81 5.37 12.33 -7.75
C TYR A 81 5.68 13.82 -7.94
N TYR A 82 6.94 14.23 -7.80
CA TYR A 82 7.39 15.62 -7.89
C TYR A 82 8.31 15.88 -9.08
N ASP A 83 8.62 14.85 -9.87
CA ASP A 83 9.54 14.93 -11.01
C ASP A 83 8.91 15.58 -12.24
N SER A 84 7.58 15.70 -12.26
CA SER A 84 6.84 16.29 -13.37
C SER A 84 5.70 17.17 -12.89
N ILE A 85 5.33 18.17 -13.72
CA ILE A 85 4.18 19.03 -13.46
C ILE A 85 2.93 18.37 -14.04
N TYR A 86 2.02 17.95 -13.18
CA TYR A 86 0.69 17.48 -13.59
C TYR A 86 -0.39 18.04 -12.65
N ASN A 87 -1.58 18.21 -13.20
CA ASN A 87 -2.71 18.64 -12.41
C ASN A 87 -3.19 17.48 -11.50
N THR A 88 -3.32 17.76 -10.21
CA THR A 88 -3.86 16.81 -9.25
C THR A 88 -4.90 17.46 -8.37
N SER A 89 -5.84 16.67 -7.88
CA SER A 89 -6.79 17.09 -6.86
C SER A 89 -6.27 16.70 -5.48
N LEU A 90 -6.50 17.59 -4.49
CA LEU A 90 -6.18 17.35 -3.10
C LEU A 90 -7.45 17.05 -2.31
N PHE A 91 -7.39 16.04 -1.48
CA PHE A 91 -8.44 15.59 -0.57
C PHE A 91 -7.95 15.65 0.88
N ILE A 92 -8.86 15.84 1.81
CA ILE A 92 -8.55 15.79 3.23
C ILE A 92 -8.93 14.41 3.75
N GLY A 93 -7.91 13.64 4.20
CA GLY A 93 -8.10 12.39 4.94
C GLY A 93 -8.54 12.64 6.38
N LYS A 94 -8.18 11.77 7.32
CA LYS A 94 -8.40 12.01 8.76
C LYS A 94 -7.53 13.17 9.26
N LYS A 95 -6.24 13.10 8.98
CA LYS A 95 -5.20 14.02 9.47
C LYS A 95 -4.34 14.58 8.34
N TYR A 96 -4.09 13.78 7.32
CA TYR A 96 -3.21 14.12 6.19
C TYR A 96 -4.01 14.61 4.99
N ARG A 97 -3.32 15.31 4.08
CA ARG A 97 -3.82 15.61 2.74
C ARG A 97 -3.43 14.49 1.80
N TRP A 98 -4.30 14.16 0.88
CA TRP A 98 -4.11 13.09 -0.09
C TRP A 98 -4.28 13.65 -1.49
N ARG A 99 -3.46 13.22 -2.42
CA ARG A 99 -3.51 13.65 -3.83
C ARG A 99 -3.76 12.47 -4.76
N LEU A 100 -4.37 12.73 -5.90
CA LEU A 100 -4.44 11.76 -6.98
C LEU A 100 -3.04 11.50 -7.55
N VAL A 101 -2.75 10.23 -7.81
CA VAL A 101 -1.50 9.77 -8.43
C VAL A 101 -1.79 8.77 -9.53
N LYS A 102 -0.86 8.62 -10.49
CA LYS A 102 -0.98 7.72 -11.62
C LYS A 102 -0.09 6.48 -11.53
N GLU A 103 0.77 6.45 -10.55
CA GLU A 103 1.72 5.36 -10.31
C GLU A 103 1.94 5.14 -8.82
N THR A 104 2.34 3.94 -8.43
CA THR A 104 2.67 3.58 -7.05
C THR A 104 3.40 2.25 -7.03
N LEU A 105 3.89 1.83 -5.85
CA LEU A 105 4.37 0.48 -5.58
C LEU A 105 3.26 -0.40 -4.97
N LEU A 106 3.60 -1.62 -4.55
CA LEU A 106 2.62 -2.67 -4.22
C LEU A 106 1.95 -2.56 -2.86
N THR A 107 2.45 -1.72 -1.95
CA THR A 107 1.74 -1.51 -0.67
C THR A 107 0.52 -0.60 -0.92
N LEU A 108 -0.67 -1.23 -0.95
CA LEU A 108 -1.86 -0.62 -1.54
C LEU A 108 -3.15 -1.15 -0.91
N LEU A 109 -4.04 -0.24 -0.48
CA LEU A 109 -5.39 -0.58 0.00
C LEU A 109 -6.43 -0.29 -1.08
N PHE A 110 -7.38 -1.20 -1.26
CA PHE A 110 -8.50 -1.06 -2.20
C PHE A 110 -9.67 -2.01 -1.83
N SER A 111 -10.83 -1.83 -2.48
CA SER A 111 -11.98 -2.71 -2.25
C SER A 111 -11.87 -4.05 -2.96
N LYS A 112 -12.56 -5.06 -2.42
CA LYS A 112 -12.76 -6.33 -3.12
C LYS A 112 -13.43 -6.14 -4.49
N LYS A 113 -14.30 -5.14 -4.62
CA LYS A 113 -14.97 -4.83 -5.89
C LYS A 113 -13.97 -4.40 -6.96
N LEU A 114 -13.02 -3.51 -6.61
CA LEU A 114 -11.91 -3.13 -7.50
C LEU A 114 -11.00 -4.31 -7.82
N PHE A 115 -10.72 -5.18 -6.84
CA PHE A 115 -9.97 -6.40 -7.09
C PHE A 115 -10.64 -7.29 -8.13
N ILE A 116 -11.95 -7.52 -8.01
CA ILE A 116 -12.70 -8.35 -8.96
C ILE A 116 -12.71 -7.71 -10.35
N LYS A 117 -12.95 -6.40 -10.41
CA LYS A 117 -12.99 -5.62 -11.66
C LYS A 117 -11.66 -5.69 -12.43
N HIS A 118 -10.53 -5.60 -11.71
CA HIS A 118 -9.19 -5.50 -12.29
C HIS A 118 -8.32 -6.73 -12.04
N HIS A 119 -8.93 -7.87 -11.68
CA HIS A 119 -8.22 -9.09 -11.29
C HIS A 119 -7.12 -9.50 -12.30
N GLN A 120 -7.41 -9.41 -13.60
CA GLN A 120 -6.44 -9.81 -14.63
C GLN A 120 -5.20 -8.93 -14.58
N ASN A 121 -5.35 -7.60 -14.56
CA ASN A 121 -4.23 -6.66 -14.52
C ASN A 121 -3.45 -6.80 -13.20
N ILE A 122 -4.14 -6.87 -12.07
CA ILE A 122 -3.50 -7.03 -10.76
C ILE A 122 -2.64 -8.29 -10.74
N CYS A 123 -3.12 -9.43 -11.23
CA CYS A 123 -2.37 -10.69 -11.27
C CYS A 123 -1.20 -10.69 -12.29
N LEU A 124 -1.06 -9.67 -13.11
CA LEU A 124 0.10 -9.50 -14.01
C LEU A 124 1.27 -8.78 -13.34
N VAL A 125 1.07 -8.16 -12.20
CA VAL A 125 2.11 -7.43 -11.47
C VAL A 125 3.25 -8.38 -11.08
N GLY A 126 4.48 -7.88 -11.14
CA GLY A 126 5.67 -8.65 -10.80
C GLY A 126 6.14 -9.63 -11.89
N LYS A 127 5.49 -9.70 -13.06
CA LYS A 127 6.02 -10.47 -14.19
C LYS A 127 7.29 -9.82 -14.73
N GLN A 128 8.30 -10.65 -15.03
CA GLN A 128 9.64 -10.20 -15.50
C GLN A 128 9.60 -9.31 -16.75
N ASN A 129 8.57 -9.41 -17.57
CA ASN A 129 8.45 -8.64 -18.81
C ASN A 129 7.85 -7.22 -18.59
N ASN A 130 7.45 -6.89 -17.36
CA ASN A 130 6.93 -5.56 -17.05
C ASN A 130 8.08 -4.68 -16.56
N ASP A 131 8.14 -3.45 -17.06
CA ASP A 131 9.06 -2.41 -16.61
C ASP A 131 8.28 -1.08 -16.52
N PRO A 132 8.04 -0.56 -15.33
CA PRO A 132 8.28 -1.17 -14.03
C PRO A 132 7.37 -2.39 -13.74
N PHE A 133 7.66 -3.17 -12.71
CA PHE A 133 6.87 -4.35 -12.33
C PHE A 133 5.40 -4.02 -12.06
N GLU A 134 5.12 -2.81 -11.59
CA GLU A 134 3.81 -2.28 -11.26
C GLU A 134 3.06 -1.72 -12.47
N LYS A 135 3.63 -1.71 -13.66
CA LYS A 135 2.98 -1.17 -14.88
C LYS A 135 1.52 -1.60 -15.06
N PRO A 136 1.13 -2.86 -14.82
CA PRO A 136 -0.28 -3.26 -14.92
C PRO A 136 -1.20 -2.55 -13.91
N LEU A 137 -0.69 -2.10 -12.75
CA LEU A 137 -1.44 -1.24 -11.83
C LEU A 137 -1.56 0.17 -12.36
N HIS A 138 -0.49 0.72 -12.94
CA HIS A 138 -0.50 2.08 -13.50
C HIS A 138 -1.54 2.20 -14.62
N GLU A 139 -1.71 1.16 -15.44
CA GLU A 139 -2.75 1.10 -16.48
C GLU A 139 -4.17 1.12 -15.87
N ILE A 140 -4.37 0.56 -14.66
CA ILE A 140 -5.64 0.66 -13.94
C ILE A 140 -5.90 2.12 -13.54
N PHE A 141 -4.88 2.84 -13.08
CA PHE A 141 -5.01 4.22 -12.59
C PHE A 141 -5.25 5.25 -13.69
N ASP A 142 -5.22 4.85 -14.96
CA ASP A 142 -5.72 5.71 -16.05
C ASP A 142 -7.23 5.91 -15.96
N ASN A 143 -7.96 4.93 -15.42
CA ASN A 143 -9.41 4.93 -15.32
C ASN A 143 -9.93 4.94 -13.88
N GLU A 144 -9.12 4.48 -12.92
CA GLU A 144 -9.45 4.44 -11.50
C GLU A 144 -8.69 5.51 -10.73
N LYS A 145 -9.21 5.84 -9.56
CA LYS A 145 -8.58 6.84 -8.68
C LYS A 145 -7.62 6.15 -7.71
N CYS A 146 -6.34 6.48 -7.79
CA CYS A 146 -5.35 6.15 -6.78
C CYS A 146 -4.93 7.41 -6.04
N LEU A 147 -4.85 7.36 -4.71
CA LEU A 147 -4.43 8.49 -3.88
C LEU A 147 -3.21 8.11 -3.05
N SER A 148 -2.32 9.09 -2.89
CA SER A 148 -1.15 9.04 -2.02
C SER A 148 -1.20 10.21 -1.02
N PRO A 149 -0.77 10.03 0.24
CA PRO A 149 -0.72 11.13 1.19
C PRO A 149 0.36 12.14 0.80
N VAL A 150 0.13 13.40 1.06
CA VAL A 150 1.19 14.42 1.09
C VAL A 150 1.77 14.36 2.49
N SER A 151 2.99 13.83 2.62
CA SER A 151 3.60 13.26 3.84
C SER A 151 3.21 11.80 4.06
N SER A 152 4.18 10.91 3.91
CA SER A 152 3.99 9.46 4.05
C SER A 152 3.38 9.07 5.39
N VAL A 153 2.48 8.10 5.39
CA VAL A 153 1.99 7.43 6.60
C VAL A 153 2.66 6.06 6.79
N ALA A 154 3.28 5.55 5.73
CA ALA A 154 4.20 4.41 5.78
C ALA A 154 5.44 4.70 4.92
N TYR A 155 6.58 4.20 5.32
CA TYR A 155 7.87 4.40 4.66
C TYR A 155 8.32 3.12 3.99
N HIS A 156 8.65 3.19 2.70
CA HIS A 156 9.32 2.11 1.99
C HIS A 156 10.80 2.12 2.35
N LEU A 157 11.30 1.05 2.94
CA LEU A 157 12.67 0.91 3.42
C LEU A 157 13.65 0.53 2.29
N SER A 158 13.40 1.02 1.10
CA SER A 158 14.24 0.80 -0.07
C SER A 158 15.34 1.84 -0.17
N ARG A 159 16.50 1.41 -0.70
CA ARG A 159 17.59 2.34 -1.03
C ARG A 159 17.42 2.97 -2.41
N THR A 160 16.66 2.34 -3.29
CA THR A 160 16.48 2.77 -4.67
C THR A 160 15.27 3.67 -4.85
N VAL A 161 14.20 3.42 -4.12
CA VAL A 161 12.98 4.22 -4.15
C VAL A 161 12.51 4.50 -2.72
N PRO A 162 13.28 5.28 -1.94
CA PRO A 162 12.87 5.66 -0.59
C PRO A 162 11.67 6.63 -0.67
N GLY A 163 10.83 6.67 0.37
CA GLY A 163 9.90 7.77 0.57
C GLY A 163 10.64 9.11 0.76
N ILE A 164 9.96 10.23 0.55
CA ILE A 164 10.56 11.57 0.61
C ILE A 164 11.10 11.90 2.01
N GLU A 165 10.41 11.46 3.03
CA GLU A 165 10.76 11.78 4.41
C GLU A 165 11.82 10.80 4.94
N HIS A 166 12.97 11.35 5.37
CA HIS A 166 14.07 10.57 5.93
C HIS A 166 13.87 10.15 7.40
N ASP A 167 12.74 10.44 8.01
CA ASP A 167 12.47 10.22 9.45
C ASP A 167 12.20 8.74 9.81
N TRP A 168 12.24 7.83 8.84
CA TRP A 168 12.04 6.40 9.10
C TRP A 168 13.08 5.80 10.05
N ILE A 169 14.30 6.37 10.10
CA ILE A 169 15.37 5.92 11.01
C ILE A 169 14.95 6.11 12.46
N ASP A 170 14.36 7.25 12.80
CA ASP A 170 13.89 7.54 14.16
C ASP A 170 12.70 6.66 14.52
N LEU A 171 11.79 6.44 13.59
CA LEU A 171 10.66 5.53 13.78
C LEU A 171 11.14 4.08 13.96
N TRP A 172 12.11 3.63 13.15
CA TRP A 172 12.76 2.35 13.30
C TRP A 172 13.40 2.18 14.67
N ASN A 173 14.20 3.15 15.10
CA ASN A 173 14.87 3.15 16.39
C ASN A 173 13.88 3.11 17.56
N LYS A 174 12.77 3.83 17.44
CA LYS A 174 11.67 3.81 18.42
C LYS A 174 11.08 2.40 18.56
N TYR A 175 10.78 1.72 17.47
CA TYR A 175 10.22 0.37 17.49
C TYR A 175 11.25 -0.68 17.92
N TYR A 176 12.48 -0.55 17.46
CA TYR A 176 13.56 -1.45 17.84
C TYR A 176 13.78 -1.42 19.37
N LYS A 177 13.82 -0.25 19.99
CA LYS A 177 13.90 -0.10 21.45
C LYS A 177 12.70 -0.73 22.17
N LYS A 178 11.48 -0.49 21.66
CA LYS A 178 10.25 -1.05 22.24
C LYS A 178 10.23 -2.58 22.22
N ILE A 179 10.76 -3.20 21.16
CA ILE A 179 10.80 -4.66 21.01
C ILE A 179 11.91 -5.30 21.85
N ASN A 180 13.07 -4.65 21.92
CA ASN A 180 14.27 -5.22 22.56
C ASN A 180 14.49 -4.73 23.99
N GLY A 181 13.54 -4.00 24.60
CA GLY A 181 13.60 -3.58 26.01
C GLY A 181 14.72 -2.56 26.30
N GLY A 182 15.14 -1.78 25.31
CA GLY A 182 16.09 -0.68 25.50
C GLY A 182 15.50 0.46 26.33
N PRO A 183 16.34 1.17 27.12
CA PRO A 183 15.92 2.33 27.91
C PRO A 183 15.38 3.47 27.04
#